data_33de19509a93683d52738bf5334bd73c
#
_entry.id   33de19509a93683d52738bf5334bd73c
#
_cell.length_a   1.000
_cell.length_b   1.000
_cell.length_c   1.000
_cell.angle_alpha   90.00
_cell.angle_beta   90.00
_cell.angle_gamma   90.00
#
_symmetry.space_group_name_H-M   'P 1'
#
loop_
_entity.id
_entity.type
_entity.pdbx_description
1 polymer ?
#
loop_
_entity_poly.entity_id
_entity_poly.type
_entity_poly.pdbx_seq_one_letter_code
_entity_poly.pdbx_strand_id
1 'polypeptide(L)'
;MRLLERVIHAYPRAFDLVLADGLYLTAPFFNFLLAPRKHLLVVLKDERRNLYKDAAGMFDFIAPQQGTRGSRDCLWWDFPDLLSWPQVNRAVRVVRSLETWSVRRQLDKRESIQTSDWIWATTLSAAQTSTAWAVGFGHQRWDIENHAFNELVSQWQADHVFKPEPNAMECFLLVAFLAYNIFHAFWALSLKPQAKRGTTQSFWATLICAELHGRAIPGFLSP
;
A
#
# COMPACT_ATOMS: atom_id res chain seq x y z
N MET A 1 3.23 17.88 0.19
CA MET A 1 4.10 18.18 -0.96
C MET A 1 5.57 18.39 -0.59
N ARG A 2 5.92 19.20 0.43
CA ARG A 2 7.33 19.46 0.82
C ARG A 2 8.20 18.22 1.04
N LEU A 3 7.67 17.16 1.68
CA LEU A 3 8.43 15.92 1.89
C LEU A 3 8.73 15.23 0.55
N LEU A 4 7.71 15.05 -0.31
CA LEU A 4 7.90 14.41 -1.61
C LEU A 4 8.83 15.21 -2.53
N GLU A 5 8.76 16.55 -2.48
CA GLU A 5 9.68 17.43 -3.21
C GLU A 5 11.14 17.17 -2.81
N ARG A 6 11.42 17.11 -1.51
CA ARG A 6 12.75 16.76 -0.99
C ARG A 6 13.20 15.36 -1.40
N VAL A 7 12.29 14.38 -1.32
CA VAL A 7 12.60 12.99 -1.71
C VAL A 7 12.86 12.89 -3.21
N ILE A 8 12.06 13.53 -4.05
CA ILE A 8 12.25 13.54 -5.51
C ILE A 8 13.58 14.22 -5.88
N HIS A 9 13.90 15.33 -5.19
CA HIS A 9 15.17 16.03 -5.44
C HIS A 9 16.39 15.19 -5.02
N ALA A 10 16.36 14.62 -3.82
CA ALA A 10 17.48 13.83 -3.29
C ALA A 10 17.60 12.45 -3.94
N TYR A 11 16.47 11.84 -4.30
CA TYR A 11 16.41 10.46 -4.80
C TYR A 11 15.47 10.34 -6.00
N PRO A 12 15.81 10.92 -7.16
CA PRO A 12 14.90 11.01 -8.31
C PRO A 12 14.49 9.66 -8.91
N ARG A 13 15.25 8.61 -8.62
CA ARG A 13 14.98 7.24 -9.08
C ARG A 13 14.44 6.30 -8.00
N ALA A 14 14.14 6.81 -6.80
CA ALA A 14 13.70 5.95 -5.68
C ALA A 14 12.31 5.34 -5.90
N PHE A 15 11.46 6.02 -6.66
CA PHE A 15 10.11 5.55 -6.97
C PHE A 15 9.60 6.17 -8.27
N ASP A 16 8.62 5.53 -8.89
CA ASP A 16 7.94 6.01 -10.10
C ASP A 16 6.45 6.25 -9.87
N LEU A 17 5.86 5.61 -8.85
CA LEU A 17 4.45 5.68 -8.53
C LEU A 17 4.23 6.03 -7.05
N VAL A 18 3.34 6.97 -6.79
CA VAL A 18 2.85 7.31 -5.45
C VAL A 18 1.43 6.73 -5.30
N LEU A 19 1.23 5.96 -4.25
CA LEU A 19 -0.09 5.47 -3.84
C LEU A 19 -0.61 6.35 -2.72
N ALA A 20 -1.78 6.97 -2.90
CA ALA A 20 -2.29 7.94 -1.95
C ALA A 20 -3.77 7.73 -1.60
N ASP A 21 -4.20 8.28 -0.48
CA ASP A 21 -5.61 8.29 -0.09
C ASP A 21 -6.41 9.38 -0.82
N GLY A 22 -7.73 9.27 -0.79
CA GLY A 22 -8.65 10.23 -1.38
C GLY A 22 -8.46 11.69 -0.95
N LEU A 23 -7.81 11.95 0.19
CA LEU A 23 -7.39 13.28 0.62
C LEU A 23 -6.45 13.97 -0.38
N TYR A 24 -5.66 13.19 -1.11
CA TYR A 24 -4.72 13.68 -2.12
C TYR A 24 -5.31 13.74 -3.52
N LEU A 25 -6.61 13.49 -3.68
CA LEU A 25 -7.33 13.62 -4.94
C LEU A 25 -7.53 15.12 -5.26
N THR A 26 -6.45 15.81 -5.55
CA THR A 26 -6.43 17.25 -5.86
C THR A 26 -5.58 17.53 -7.09
N ALA A 27 -6.06 18.42 -7.97
CA ALA A 27 -5.34 18.75 -9.20
C ALA A 27 -3.90 19.29 -8.95
N PRO A 28 -3.66 20.15 -7.94
CA PRO A 28 -2.28 20.56 -7.62
C PRO A 28 -1.35 19.40 -7.29
N PHE A 29 -1.85 18.35 -6.62
CA PHE A 29 -1.02 17.19 -6.28
C PHE A 29 -0.73 16.32 -7.51
N PHE A 30 -1.72 16.13 -8.39
CA PHE A 30 -1.53 15.45 -9.67
C PHE A 30 -0.48 16.18 -10.52
N ASN A 31 -0.65 17.48 -10.71
CA ASN A 31 0.25 18.29 -11.54
C ASN A 31 1.66 18.36 -10.95
N PHE A 32 1.79 18.40 -9.62
CA PHE A 32 3.07 18.35 -8.92
C PHE A 32 3.86 17.07 -9.24
N LEU A 33 3.21 15.92 -9.28
CA LEU A 33 3.88 14.65 -9.59
C LEU A 33 4.13 14.46 -11.09
N LEU A 34 3.28 14.99 -11.95
CA LEU A 34 3.45 14.93 -13.41
C LEU A 34 4.69 15.71 -13.86
N ALA A 35 5.03 16.83 -13.21
CA ALA A 35 6.19 17.66 -13.57
C ALA A 35 7.52 16.87 -13.55
N PRO A 36 7.88 16.11 -12.50
CA PRO A 36 9.05 15.24 -12.48
C PRO A 36 8.83 13.86 -13.14
N ARG A 37 7.76 13.70 -13.92
CA ARG A 37 7.38 12.44 -14.60
C ARG A 37 7.12 11.28 -13.62
N LYS A 38 6.57 11.59 -12.45
CA LYS A 38 6.08 10.58 -11.49
C LYS A 38 4.59 10.33 -11.70
N HIS A 39 4.15 9.15 -11.32
CA HIS A 39 2.75 8.76 -11.43
C HIS A 39 2.06 8.80 -10.06
N LEU A 40 0.75 8.91 -10.09
CA LEU A 40 -0.12 8.88 -8.93
C LEU A 40 -1.24 7.89 -9.16
N LEU A 41 -1.55 7.10 -8.14
CA LEU A 41 -2.79 6.33 -8.04
C LEU A 41 -3.45 6.66 -6.72
N VAL A 42 -4.69 7.10 -6.76
CA VAL A 42 -5.41 7.61 -5.59
C VAL A 42 -6.84 7.09 -5.58
N VAL A 43 -7.39 6.87 -4.39
CA VAL A 43 -8.78 6.42 -4.23
C VAL A 43 -9.74 7.54 -4.66
N LEU A 44 -10.66 7.21 -5.57
CA LEU A 44 -11.70 8.12 -6.06
C LEU A 44 -13.01 7.82 -5.32
N LYS A 45 -13.30 8.58 -4.25
CA LYS A 45 -14.47 8.40 -3.39
C LYS A 45 -15.49 9.54 -3.43
N ASP A 46 -15.14 10.67 -4.04
CA ASP A 46 -16.00 11.85 -4.02
C ASP A 46 -16.98 11.84 -5.18
N GLU A 47 -18.19 11.38 -4.92
CA GLU A 47 -19.29 11.30 -5.89
C GLU A 47 -19.70 12.65 -6.51
N ARG A 48 -19.34 13.77 -5.88
CA ARG A 48 -19.63 15.13 -6.37
C ARG A 48 -18.69 15.56 -7.49
N ARG A 49 -17.54 14.89 -7.65
CA ARG A 49 -16.57 15.23 -8.69
C ARG A 49 -17.06 14.81 -10.07
N ASN A 50 -16.84 15.66 -11.05
CA ASN A 50 -17.18 15.37 -12.45
C ASN A 50 -16.50 14.09 -12.94
N LEU A 51 -15.22 13.89 -12.59
CA LEU A 51 -14.49 12.68 -12.94
C LEU A 51 -15.20 11.40 -12.45
N TYR A 52 -15.73 11.42 -11.21
CA TYR A 52 -16.49 10.28 -10.67
C TYR A 52 -17.79 10.08 -11.44
N LYS A 53 -18.55 11.16 -11.65
CA LYS A 53 -19.85 11.11 -12.34
C LYS A 53 -19.74 10.59 -13.77
N ASP A 54 -18.71 11.04 -14.49
CA ASP A 54 -18.48 10.59 -15.86
C ASP A 54 -18.08 9.12 -15.90
N ALA A 55 -17.18 8.69 -15.02
CA ALA A 55 -16.81 7.28 -14.90
C ALA A 55 -18.01 6.43 -14.49
N ALA A 56 -18.80 6.86 -13.50
CA ALA A 56 -19.98 6.15 -13.00
C ALA A 56 -21.04 5.99 -14.11
N GLY A 57 -21.27 7.04 -14.90
CA GLY A 57 -22.18 6.98 -16.04
C GLY A 57 -21.75 6.01 -17.15
N MET A 58 -20.49 5.61 -17.19
CA MET A 58 -19.98 4.66 -18.19
C MET A 58 -19.98 3.21 -17.70
N PHE A 59 -20.05 2.94 -16.38
CA PHE A 59 -20.00 1.58 -15.85
C PHE A 59 -21.13 0.69 -16.34
N ASP A 60 -22.32 1.25 -16.56
CA ASP A 60 -23.50 0.51 -17.01
C ASP A 60 -23.47 0.18 -18.52
N PHE A 61 -22.64 0.89 -19.29
CA PHE A 61 -22.58 0.73 -20.75
C PHE A 61 -21.42 -0.14 -21.22
N ILE A 62 -20.43 -0.40 -20.37
CA ILE A 62 -19.24 -1.14 -20.74
C ILE A 62 -19.18 -2.45 -19.92
N ALA A 63 -19.12 -3.56 -20.63
CA ALA A 63 -18.97 -4.86 -19.97
C ALA A 63 -17.64 -4.93 -19.18
N PRO A 64 -17.67 -5.39 -17.91
CA PRO A 64 -16.47 -5.52 -17.11
C PRO A 64 -15.56 -6.63 -17.63
N GLN A 65 -14.26 -6.47 -17.42
CA GLN A 65 -13.30 -7.55 -17.54
C GLN A 65 -13.43 -8.45 -16.30
N GLN A 66 -13.47 -9.74 -16.51
CA GLN A 66 -13.41 -10.72 -15.41
C GLN A 66 -11.96 -10.99 -15.00
N GLY A 67 -11.73 -11.08 -13.71
CA GLY A 67 -10.43 -11.38 -13.14
C GLY A 67 -10.54 -11.98 -11.75
N THR A 68 -9.41 -12.33 -11.17
CA THR A 68 -9.33 -12.86 -9.81
C THR A 68 -8.22 -12.18 -9.05
N ARG A 69 -8.40 -12.03 -7.72
CA ARG A 69 -7.38 -11.55 -6.80
C ARG A 69 -7.37 -12.40 -5.53
N GLY A 70 -6.42 -13.33 -5.45
CA GLY A 70 -6.43 -14.36 -4.42
C GLY A 70 -7.68 -15.23 -4.54
N SER A 71 -8.51 -15.28 -3.49
CA SER A 71 -9.78 -16.03 -3.46
C SER A 71 -11.00 -15.18 -3.84
N ARG A 72 -10.80 -13.99 -4.41
CA ARG A 72 -11.88 -13.08 -4.77
C ARG A 72 -12.12 -13.11 -6.26
N ASP A 73 -13.39 -13.19 -6.64
CA ASP A 73 -13.83 -12.94 -8.00
C ASP A 73 -13.98 -11.44 -8.21
N CYS A 74 -13.43 -10.94 -9.32
CA CYS A 74 -13.35 -9.51 -9.59
C CYS A 74 -13.99 -9.17 -10.93
N LEU A 75 -14.74 -8.07 -10.93
CA LEU A 75 -15.20 -7.41 -12.15
C LEU A 75 -14.49 -6.06 -12.23
N TRP A 76 -13.78 -5.81 -13.34
CA TRP A 76 -13.00 -4.60 -13.54
C TRP A 76 -13.54 -3.77 -14.69
N TRP A 77 -13.64 -2.45 -14.46
CA TRP A 77 -13.86 -1.44 -15.48
C TRP A 77 -12.64 -0.54 -15.55
N ASP A 78 -12.29 -0.15 -16.75
CA ASP A 78 -11.08 0.61 -17.01
C ASP A 78 -11.37 1.67 -18.07
N PHE A 79 -11.34 2.92 -17.66
CA PHE A 79 -11.59 4.06 -18.50
C PHE A 79 -10.32 4.88 -18.68
N PRO A 80 -9.58 4.67 -19.77
CA PRO A 80 -8.43 5.50 -20.08
C PRO A 80 -8.88 6.90 -20.50
N ASP A 81 -8.00 7.86 -20.29
CA ASP A 81 -8.04 9.17 -20.94
C ASP A 81 -9.29 10.03 -20.68
N LEU A 82 -9.85 9.99 -19.47
CA LEU A 82 -10.93 10.89 -19.07
C LEU A 82 -10.41 12.33 -18.92
N LEU A 83 -11.10 13.27 -19.58
CA LEU A 83 -10.78 14.71 -19.61
C LEU A 83 -11.68 15.55 -18.71
N SER A 84 -12.60 14.93 -17.98
CA SER A 84 -13.59 15.59 -17.12
C SER A 84 -13.00 16.29 -15.90
N TRP A 85 -11.69 16.29 -15.76
CA TRP A 85 -10.98 17.04 -14.73
C TRP A 85 -9.97 18.01 -15.36
N PRO A 86 -10.45 19.14 -15.92
CA PRO A 86 -9.62 20.05 -16.74
C PRO A 86 -8.49 20.74 -15.98
N GLN A 87 -8.53 20.77 -14.62
CA GLN A 87 -7.47 21.33 -13.80
C GLN A 87 -6.22 20.43 -13.73
N VAL A 88 -6.33 19.16 -14.11
CA VAL A 88 -5.18 18.26 -14.24
C VAL A 88 -4.62 18.38 -15.65
N ASN A 89 -3.31 18.58 -15.76
CA ASN A 89 -2.60 18.82 -17.03
C ASN A 89 -2.47 17.57 -17.92
N ARG A 90 -3.22 16.54 -17.64
CA ARG A 90 -3.23 15.28 -18.38
C ARG A 90 -4.57 14.58 -18.21
N ALA A 91 -4.96 13.77 -19.19
CA ALA A 91 -6.07 12.85 -19.05
C ALA A 91 -5.85 11.89 -17.87
N VAL A 92 -6.91 11.60 -17.13
CA VAL A 92 -6.91 10.75 -15.95
C VAL A 92 -7.57 9.42 -16.31
N ARG A 93 -6.91 8.33 -15.98
CA ARG A 93 -7.49 6.99 -16.09
C ARG A 93 -8.24 6.65 -14.81
N VAL A 94 -9.44 6.10 -14.93
CA VAL A 94 -10.26 5.61 -13.82
C VAL A 94 -10.40 4.10 -13.93
N VAL A 95 -10.07 3.42 -12.84
CA VAL A 95 -10.20 1.96 -12.72
C VAL A 95 -11.13 1.63 -11.57
N ARG A 96 -12.11 0.74 -11.81
CA ARG A 96 -13.03 0.21 -10.78
C ARG A 96 -12.82 -1.29 -10.63
N SER A 97 -12.88 -1.77 -9.40
CA SER A 97 -12.90 -3.20 -9.06
C SER A 97 -14.06 -3.49 -8.13
N LEU A 98 -15.02 -4.29 -8.59
CA LEU A 98 -16.04 -4.91 -7.76
C LEU A 98 -15.58 -6.32 -7.41
N GLU A 99 -15.34 -6.58 -6.14
CA GLU A 99 -14.78 -7.83 -5.64
C GLU A 99 -15.81 -8.58 -4.81
N THR A 100 -15.92 -9.87 -5.01
CA THR A 100 -16.84 -10.76 -4.31
C THR A 100 -16.09 -11.97 -3.77
N TRP A 101 -16.33 -12.33 -2.51
CA TRP A 101 -15.74 -13.51 -1.88
C TRP A 101 -16.67 -14.09 -0.82
N SER A 102 -16.53 -15.38 -0.54
CA SER A 102 -17.23 -16.03 0.56
C SER A 102 -16.42 -15.98 1.84
N VAL A 103 -17.10 -15.71 2.95
CA VAL A 103 -16.51 -15.77 4.30
C VAL A 103 -17.32 -16.74 5.14
N ARG A 104 -16.64 -17.74 5.70
CA ARG A 104 -17.22 -18.66 6.67
C ARG A 104 -17.02 -18.10 8.08
N ARG A 105 -18.12 -17.74 8.74
CA ARG A 105 -18.06 -17.28 10.13
C ARG A 105 -17.65 -18.41 11.07
N GLN A 106 -16.73 -18.14 11.97
CA GLN A 106 -16.20 -19.16 12.89
C GLN A 106 -17.25 -19.64 13.91
N LEU A 107 -18.15 -18.77 14.36
CA LEU A 107 -19.13 -19.04 15.42
C LEU A 107 -20.28 -19.91 14.95
N ASP A 108 -20.90 -19.61 13.83
CA ASP A 108 -22.13 -20.26 13.35
C ASP A 108 -21.91 -21.12 12.10
N LYS A 109 -20.68 -21.19 11.60
CA LYS A 109 -20.27 -21.90 10.37
C LYS A 109 -21.05 -21.50 9.12
N ARG A 110 -21.82 -20.43 9.17
CA ARG A 110 -22.57 -19.92 8.01
C ARG A 110 -21.62 -19.25 7.03
N GLU A 111 -21.85 -19.52 5.75
CA GLU A 111 -21.18 -18.81 4.67
C GLU A 111 -21.95 -17.52 4.36
N SER A 112 -21.24 -16.43 4.22
CA SER A 112 -21.78 -15.16 3.79
C SER A 112 -20.94 -14.61 2.64
N ILE A 113 -21.61 -14.12 1.61
CA ILE A 113 -20.96 -13.44 0.49
C ILE A 113 -20.66 -12.01 0.94
N GLN A 114 -19.42 -11.60 0.77
CA GLN A 114 -18.95 -10.24 1.00
C GLN A 114 -18.64 -9.60 -0.34
N THR A 115 -18.89 -8.30 -0.44
CA THR A 115 -18.55 -7.52 -1.63
C THR A 115 -17.79 -6.26 -1.22
N SER A 116 -16.87 -5.82 -2.06
CA SER A 116 -16.23 -4.51 -1.94
C SER A 116 -16.14 -3.83 -3.30
N ASP A 117 -16.36 -2.53 -3.31
CA ASP A 117 -16.33 -1.70 -4.51
C ASP A 117 -15.25 -0.63 -4.35
N TRP A 118 -14.27 -0.64 -5.26
CA TRP A 118 -13.12 0.22 -5.24
C TRP A 118 -13.00 0.99 -6.54
N ILE A 119 -12.78 2.28 -6.44
CA ILE A 119 -12.54 3.13 -7.62
C ILE A 119 -11.27 3.93 -7.37
N TRP A 120 -10.39 3.96 -8.36
CA TRP A 120 -9.14 4.71 -8.33
C TRP A 120 -9.02 5.62 -9.55
N ALA A 121 -8.40 6.77 -9.33
CA ALA A 121 -7.93 7.66 -10.38
C ALA A 121 -6.41 7.58 -10.48
N THR A 122 -5.86 7.49 -11.67
CA THR A 122 -4.42 7.36 -11.89
C THR A 122 -3.94 8.12 -13.12
N THR A 123 -2.68 8.51 -13.08
CA THR A 123 -1.96 9.08 -14.24
C THR A 123 -1.21 8.00 -15.05
N LEU A 124 -1.22 6.73 -14.60
CA LEU A 124 -0.68 5.61 -15.36
C LEU A 124 -1.61 5.28 -16.53
N SER A 125 -1.09 5.31 -17.75
CA SER A 125 -1.85 4.92 -18.93
C SER A 125 -2.05 3.41 -19.01
N ALA A 126 -3.06 2.97 -19.80
CA ALA A 126 -3.28 1.55 -20.06
C ALA A 126 -2.11 0.89 -20.81
N ALA A 127 -1.31 1.67 -21.55
CA ALA A 127 -0.09 1.17 -22.20
C ALA A 127 1.07 0.91 -21.20
N GLN A 128 1.09 1.63 -20.07
CA GLN A 128 2.14 1.49 -19.04
C GLN A 128 1.83 0.37 -18.04
N THR A 129 0.54 0.15 -17.75
CA THR A 129 0.15 -0.86 -16.76
C THR A 129 -1.22 -1.45 -17.09
N SER A 130 -1.36 -2.77 -16.93
CA SER A 130 -2.66 -3.44 -17.11
C SER A 130 -3.64 -3.08 -16.00
N THR A 131 -4.93 -3.32 -16.23
CA THR A 131 -6.00 -3.13 -15.24
C THR A 131 -5.74 -3.92 -13.96
N ALA A 132 -5.33 -5.19 -14.09
CA ALA A 132 -5.01 -6.05 -12.94
C ALA A 132 -3.89 -5.47 -12.06
N TRP A 133 -2.82 -4.92 -12.66
CA TRP A 133 -1.74 -4.26 -11.95
C TRP A 133 -2.20 -2.96 -11.29
N ALA A 134 -3.01 -2.14 -11.97
CA ALA A 134 -3.55 -0.92 -11.40
C ALA A 134 -4.42 -1.21 -10.16
N VAL A 135 -5.28 -2.23 -10.22
CA VAL A 135 -6.07 -2.73 -9.07
C VAL A 135 -5.15 -3.22 -7.95
N GLY A 136 -4.11 -4.02 -8.29
CA GLY A 136 -3.11 -4.49 -7.34
C GLY A 136 -2.44 -3.34 -6.59
N PHE A 137 -1.95 -2.32 -7.30
CA PHE A 137 -1.37 -1.12 -6.69
C PHE A 137 -2.37 -0.37 -5.82
N GLY A 138 -3.64 -0.25 -6.25
CA GLY A 138 -4.69 0.38 -5.45
C GLY A 138 -4.86 -0.26 -4.08
N HIS A 139 -4.77 -1.59 -4.00
CA HIS A 139 -4.85 -2.32 -2.74
C HIS A 139 -3.57 -2.21 -1.91
N GLN A 140 -2.38 -2.16 -2.53
CA GLN A 140 -1.10 -2.02 -1.82
C GLN A 140 -1.00 -0.73 -0.99
N ARG A 141 -1.81 0.29 -1.27
CA ARG A 141 -1.86 1.48 -0.42
C ARG A 141 -2.11 1.14 1.06
N TRP A 142 -2.94 0.13 1.32
CA TRP A 142 -3.26 -0.30 2.68
C TRP A 142 -2.12 -1.07 3.38
N ASP A 143 -1.13 -1.54 2.61
CA ASP A 143 -0.02 -2.32 3.18
C ASP A 143 0.83 -1.50 4.14
N ILE A 144 0.98 -0.20 3.91
CA ILE A 144 1.72 0.67 4.82
C ILE A 144 1.03 0.77 6.19
N GLU A 145 -0.30 0.82 6.22
CA GLU A 145 -1.06 0.91 7.47
C GLU A 145 -1.16 -0.47 8.15
N ASN A 146 -1.55 -1.49 7.40
CA ASN A 146 -1.84 -2.81 7.94
C ASN A 146 -0.59 -3.64 8.27
N HIS A 147 0.51 -3.41 7.56
CA HIS A 147 1.77 -4.12 7.78
C HIS A 147 2.80 -3.21 8.45
N ALA A 148 3.27 -2.16 7.78
CA ALA A 148 4.39 -1.38 8.27
C ALA A 148 4.06 -0.63 9.58
N PHE A 149 3.00 0.16 9.64
CA PHE A 149 2.69 0.93 10.84
C PHE A 149 2.20 0.03 11.98
N ASN A 150 1.35 -0.95 11.68
CA ASN A 150 0.89 -1.88 12.70
C ASN A 150 2.04 -2.70 13.27
N GLU A 151 2.97 -3.15 12.44
CA GLU A 151 4.16 -3.88 12.86
C GLU A 151 5.11 -2.98 13.67
N LEU A 152 5.36 -1.76 13.21
CA LEU A 152 6.18 -0.77 13.92
C LEU A 152 5.65 -0.48 15.33
N VAL A 153 4.32 -0.35 15.47
CA VAL A 153 3.69 -0.13 16.79
C VAL A 153 3.72 -1.41 17.63
N SER A 154 3.24 -2.53 17.08
CA SER A 154 3.02 -3.76 17.88
C SER A 154 4.30 -4.52 18.22
N GLN A 155 5.34 -4.44 17.38
CA GLN A 155 6.58 -5.23 17.55
C GLN A 155 7.81 -4.37 17.82
N TRP A 156 7.84 -3.15 17.34
CA TRP A 156 8.97 -2.24 17.44
C TRP A 156 8.72 -1.07 18.39
N GLN A 157 7.54 -1.03 19.04
CA GLN A 157 7.15 -0.02 20.04
C GLN A 157 7.35 1.43 19.55
N ALA A 158 7.10 1.67 18.27
CA ALA A 158 7.32 2.98 17.66
C ALA A 158 6.38 4.08 18.18
N ASP A 159 5.29 3.71 18.85
CA ASP A 159 4.37 4.61 19.54
C ASP A 159 4.77 4.90 21.01
N HIS A 160 5.81 4.23 21.51
CA HIS A 160 6.26 4.43 22.89
C HIS A 160 7.08 5.72 23.02
N VAL A 161 6.62 6.61 23.87
CA VAL A 161 7.30 7.88 24.17
C VAL A 161 8.22 7.71 25.38
N PHE A 162 9.51 7.47 25.14
CA PHE A 162 10.50 7.34 26.20
C PHE A 162 10.81 8.66 26.89
N LYS A 163 10.80 9.75 26.12
CA LYS A 163 11.07 11.10 26.60
C LYS A 163 10.30 12.09 25.72
N PRO A 164 9.51 13.00 26.31
CA PRO A 164 8.68 13.96 25.58
C PRO A 164 9.50 15.16 25.04
N GLU A 165 10.70 14.88 24.54
CA GLU A 165 11.59 15.88 23.97
C GLU A 165 11.65 15.63 22.43
N PRO A 166 11.35 16.64 21.58
CA PRO A 166 11.19 16.45 20.14
C PRO A 166 12.39 15.78 19.45
N ASN A 167 13.60 16.17 19.78
CA ASN A 167 14.80 15.59 19.17
C ASN A 167 15.02 14.14 19.60
N ALA A 168 14.71 13.80 20.87
CA ALA A 168 14.80 12.43 21.36
C ALA A 168 13.77 11.54 20.68
N MET A 169 12.53 12.03 20.47
CA MET A 169 11.49 11.30 19.73
C MET A 169 11.89 11.08 18.26
N GLU A 170 12.41 12.11 17.61
CA GLU A 170 12.87 12.01 16.23
C GLU A 170 14.02 11.01 16.10
N CYS A 171 15.04 11.08 16.96
CA CYS A 171 16.15 10.12 16.97
C CYS A 171 15.67 8.68 17.20
N PHE A 172 14.76 8.48 18.16
CA PHE A 172 14.20 7.16 18.42
C PHE A 172 13.47 6.59 17.19
N LEU A 173 12.59 7.38 16.58
CA LEU A 173 11.86 6.95 15.37
C LEU A 173 12.79 6.65 14.21
N LEU A 174 13.82 7.47 13.99
CA LEU A 174 14.80 7.23 12.92
C LEU A 174 15.57 5.93 13.15
N VAL A 175 15.98 5.64 14.39
CA VAL A 175 16.66 4.39 14.74
C VAL A 175 15.71 3.20 14.60
N ALA A 176 14.45 3.34 15.03
CA ALA A 176 13.44 2.28 14.87
C ALA A 176 13.19 1.97 13.39
N PHE A 177 13.03 2.98 12.54
CA PHE A 177 12.87 2.78 11.09
C PHE A 177 14.12 2.17 10.45
N LEU A 178 15.30 2.56 10.86
CA LEU A 178 16.54 1.97 10.36
C LEU A 178 16.63 0.49 10.73
N ALA A 179 16.39 0.14 12.00
CA ALA A 179 16.40 -1.24 12.49
C ALA A 179 15.32 -2.08 11.77
N TYR A 180 14.12 -1.54 11.61
CA TYR A 180 13.03 -2.15 10.85
C TYR A 180 13.46 -2.48 9.41
N ASN A 181 14.04 -1.52 8.69
CA ASN A 181 14.49 -1.72 7.32
C ASN A 181 15.62 -2.76 7.22
N ILE A 182 16.58 -2.74 8.13
CA ILE A 182 17.68 -3.73 8.19
C ILE A 182 17.10 -5.12 8.44
N PHE A 183 16.17 -5.25 9.38
CA PHE A 183 15.53 -6.53 9.70
C PHE A 183 14.75 -7.07 8.49
N HIS A 184 13.95 -6.24 7.82
CA HIS A 184 13.21 -6.67 6.65
C HIS A 184 14.12 -7.02 5.46
N ALA A 185 15.21 -6.29 5.27
CA ALA A 185 16.23 -6.65 4.30
C ALA A 185 16.88 -8.02 4.61
N PHE A 186 17.24 -8.26 5.88
CA PHE A 186 17.72 -9.56 6.33
C PHE A 186 16.69 -10.67 6.10
N TRP A 187 15.43 -10.45 6.49
CA TRP A 187 14.35 -11.39 6.28
C TRP A 187 14.14 -11.72 4.80
N ALA A 188 14.17 -10.71 3.95
CA ALA A 188 13.92 -10.87 2.52
C ALA A 188 15.10 -11.54 1.79
N LEU A 189 16.33 -11.10 2.05
CA LEU A 189 17.51 -11.39 1.26
C LEU A 189 18.38 -12.50 1.84
N SER A 190 18.45 -12.62 3.18
CA SER A 190 19.40 -13.52 3.83
C SER A 190 18.77 -14.82 4.31
N LEU A 191 17.49 -14.83 4.69
CA LEU A 191 16.81 -16.02 5.16
C LEU A 191 16.30 -16.89 4.02
N LYS A 192 16.74 -18.14 4.00
CA LYS A 192 16.24 -19.15 3.05
C LYS A 192 14.77 -19.46 3.29
N PRO A 193 13.99 -19.82 2.25
CA PRO A 193 12.56 -20.17 2.41
C PRO A 193 12.30 -21.26 3.44
N GLN A 194 13.21 -22.21 3.56
CA GLN A 194 13.10 -23.31 4.54
C GLN A 194 13.18 -22.81 5.99
N ALA A 195 14.05 -21.84 6.27
CA ALA A 195 14.18 -21.23 7.59
C ALA A 195 12.97 -20.38 7.99
N LYS A 196 12.23 -19.85 7.00
CA LYS A 196 11.00 -19.08 7.23
C LYS A 196 9.78 -19.97 7.53
N ARG A 197 9.83 -21.25 7.14
CA ARG A 197 8.71 -22.17 7.38
C ARG A 197 8.54 -22.46 8.86
N GLY A 198 7.34 -22.24 9.38
CA GLY A 198 7.01 -22.48 10.78
C GLY A 198 7.57 -21.47 11.78
N THR A 199 8.22 -20.41 11.30
CA THR A 199 8.74 -19.31 12.14
C THR A 199 8.10 -17.98 11.76
N THR A 200 7.97 -17.09 12.76
CA THR A 200 7.45 -15.74 12.56
C THR A 200 8.58 -14.72 12.47
N GLN A 201 8.29 -13.54 11.95
CA GLN A 201 9.24 -12.43 11.97
C GLN A 201 9.62 -12.03 13.39
N SER A 202 8.63 -12.00 14.30
CA SER A 202 8.84 -11.72 15.72
C SER A 202 9.80 -12.72 16.38
N PHE A 203 9.71 -14.01 16.05
CA PHE A 203 10.66 -15.02 16.52
C PHE A 203 12.10 -14.68 16.12
N TRP A 204 12.33 -14.35 14.86
CA TRP A 204 13.66 -13.99 14.36
C TRP A 204 14.19 -12.69 14.94
N ALA A 205 13.32 -11.69 15.11
CA ALA A 205 13.70 -10.44 15.78
C ALA A 205 14.16 -10.71 17.23
N THR A 206 13.42 -11.55 17.98
CA THR A 206 13.77 -11.95 19.34
C THR A 206 15.09 -12.71 19.37
N LEU A 207 15.31 -13.64 18.44
CA LEU A 207 16.55 -14.42 18.34
C LEU A 207 17.76 -13.49 18.10
N ILE A 208 17.66 -12.57 17.14
CA ILE A 208 18.72 -11.60 16.84
C ILE A 208 19.01 -10.72 18.07
N CYS A 209 17.97 -10.23 18.75
CA CYS A 209 18.14 -9.44 19.96
C CYS A 209 18.84 -10.24 21.08
N ALA A 210 18.49 -11.51 21.27
CA ALA A 210 19.14 -12.37 22.26
C ALA A 210 20.60 -12.61 21.93
N GLU A 211 20.94 -12.90 20.69
CA GLU A 211 22.32 -13.05 20.23
C GLU A 211 23.14 -11.78 20.45
N LEU A 212 22.59 -10.61 20.07
CA LEU A 212 23.26 -9.32 20.27
C LEU A 212 23.50 -8.99 21.76
N HIS A 213 22.65 -9.46 22.66
CA HIS A 213 22.79 -9.25 24.09
C HIS A 213 23.55 -10.39 24.80
N GLY A 214 24.05 -11.40 24.09
CA GLY A 214 24.72 -12.58 24.64
C GLY A 214 23.83 -13.40 25.57
N ARG A 215 22.50 -13.34 25.39
CA ARG A 215 21.53 -14.11 26.21
C ARG A 215 21.23 -15.42 25.51
N ALA A 216 21.45 -16.53 26.23
CA ALA A 216 20.99 -17.85 25.78
C ALA A 216 19.45 -17.86 25.72
N ILE A 217 18.88 -18.26 24.59
CA ILE A 217 17.45 -18.55 24.49
C ILE A 217 17.25 -20.00 24.94
N PRO A 218 16.47 -20.25 26.02
CA PRO A 218 16.21 -21.62 26.46
C PRO A 218 15.56 -22.43 25.31
N GLY A 219 16.18 -23.56 24.97
CA GLY A 219 15.67 -24.49 23.95
C GLY A 219 16.24 -24.34 22.54
N PHE A 220 17.16 -23.40 22.28
CA PHE A 220 17.73 -23.18 20.93
C PHE A 220 19.22 -23.48 20.78
N LEU A 221 19.92 -23.72 21.90
CA LEU A 221 21.32 -24.13 21.89
C LEU A 221 21.44 -25.48 22.60
N SER A 222 21.12 -26.54 21.89
CA SER A 222 21.72 -27.85 22.10
C SER A 222 22.33 -28.30 20.77
N PRO A 223 23.61 -28.65 20.75
CA PRO A 223 24.29 -29.18 19.58
C PRO A 223 23.67 -30.49 19.09
#